data_2633020199e36472cf4b326139b3d0d1
#
_entry.id   2633020199e36472cf4b326139b3d0d1
#
_cell.length_a   1.000
_cell.length_b   1.000
_cell.length_c   1.000
_cell.angle_alpha   90.00
_cell.angle_beta   90.00
_cell.angle_gamma   90.00
#
_symmetry.space_group_name_H-M   'P 1'
#
loop_
_entity.id
_entity.type
_entity.pdbx_description
1 polymer ?
#
loop_
_entity_poly.entity_id
_entity_poly.type
_entity_poly.pdbx_seq_one_letter_code
_entity_poly.pdbx_strand_id
1 'polypeptide(L)'
;MDCRAAAFALTQIATLLELHNEDPFTVRGMQAAARAVAARGDESLPLALAGVLGPDDALLPAARSVLQELIDTNSASLLERLQEETPEGLLEMLRVPGLGPARIRAIHDGLHVDTLQELEDAARDGRLAALPKFGAKTAERVLNGLADLRATGAYVLWQHAHAEAVRFAAAVRAHRDVLQVETAVSIRRRMEVVRDVDLVVAVRGAPSVVAGALAQLPGVRDVLGGGGRSLALRLDNGVRVDVACVRPEQFALALWRATGSTAHVQQIIARAAEQGLALAGDELRDRDGALVAIPDEAALYARLGLAYITPEQREAAGEIEAAAQGPFAPLITEAALVGALHCHSQYSDGGATIADMAEAAQARGLRYLGVSDHSQSNTYAGGLSRDAIVQQHTEIDALNAGYVARGVDFRVLKGIEADILPCGRVDYDAAFLDRFDFVIGSVHTRYGMNERQMTDRVLKALDDPHLTVLGHPTGRLLLTREPYAIDMRAIMEKAARVGVAIELNADPHRLDIDWRACRVAQELGTLVSIGPDAHSPQGLEHLAQGVAIARKGWLTAANVLNTRSASEVLAFARARRTGAAGAEETPPAPRLRIVQG
;
A
#
# COMPACT_ATOMS: atom_id res chain seq x y z
N MET A 1 -16.76 -2.31 24.71
CA MET A 1 -17.39 -2.33 23.36
C MET A 1 -18.91 -2.18 23.53
N ASP A 2 -19.56 -1.41 22.65
CA ASP A 2 -21.03 -1.31 22.58
C ASP A 2 -21.63 -2.33 21.62
N CYS A 3 -22.96 -2.47 21.63
CA CYS A 3 -23.64 -3.43 20.78
C CYS A 3 -23.57 -3.09 19.29
N ARG A 4 -23.41 -1.82 18.89
CA ARG A 4 -23.26 -1.46 17.48
C ARG A 4 -21.94 -1.96 16.91
N ALA A 5 -20.85 -1.77 17.64
CA ALA A 5 -19.52 -2.26 17.23
C ALA A 5 -19.50 -3.80 17.16
N ALA A 6 -20.10 -4.48 18.13
CA ALA A 6 -20.19 -5.94 18.11
C ALA A 6 -21.08 -6.47 16.97
N ALA A 7 -22.20 -5.82 16.68
CA ALA A 7 -23.07 -6.16 15.55
C ALA A 7 -22.37 -5.94 14.20
N PHE A 8 -21.55 -4.89 14.08
CA PHE A 8 -20.74 -4.65 12.91
C PHE A 8 -19.70 -5.78 12.70
N ALA A 9 -18.99 -6.17 13.76
CA ALA A 9 -18.04 -7.29 13.69
C ALA A 9 -18.72 -8.60 13.24
N LEU A 10 -19.87 -8.94 13.84
CA LEU A 10 -20.64 -10.13 13.40
C LEU A 10 -21.13 -10.05 11.95
N THR A 11 -21.49 -8.85 11.50
CA THR A 11 -21.89 -8.65 10.08
C THR A 11 -20.72 -8.85 9.14
N GLN A 12 -19.54 -8.34 9.48
CA GLN A 12 -18.31 -8.58 8.71
C GLN A 12 -17.97 -10.07 8.67
N ILE A 13 -18.01 -10.77 9.82
CA ILE A 13 -17.79 -12.21 9.89
C ILE A 13 -18.75 -12.95 8.95
N ALA A 14 -20.05 -12.64 9.01
CA ALA A 14 -21.04 -13.29 8.15
C ALA A 14 -20.77 -13.06 6.65
N THR A 15 -20.34 -11.85 6.28
CA THR A 15 -20.00 -11.48 4.91
C THR A 15 -18.77 -12.26 4.42
N LEU A 16 -17.74 -12.36 5.24
CA LEU A 16 -16.52 -13.09 4.91
C LEU A 16 -16.75 -14.60 4.86
N LEU A 17 -17.52 -15.16 5.80
CA LEU A 17 -17.93 -16.59 5.74
C LEU A 17 -18.70 -16.92 4.44
N GLU A 18 -19.58 -16.01 3.99
CA GLU A 18 -20.26 -16.16 2.69
C GLU A 18 -19.26 -16.09 1.52
N LEU A 19 -18.29 -15.19 1.59
CA LEU A 19 -17.23 -15.06 0.59
C LEU A 19 -16.37 -16.34 0.51
N HIS A 20 -16.08 -16.97 1.65
CA HIS A 20 -15.35 -18.24 1.75
C HIS A 20 -16.22 -19.49 1.48
N ASN A 21 -17.52 -19.30 1.14
CA ASN A 21 -18.48 -20.40 0.90
C ASN A 21 -18.65 -21.34 2.09
N GLU A 22 -18.55 -20.82 3.26
CA GLU A 22 -18.82 -21.55 4.49
C GLU A 22 -20.29 -21.96 4.59
N ASP A 23 -20.58 -22.89 5.49
CA ASP A 23 -21.93 -23.43 5.66
C ASP A 23 -22.99 -22.32 5.79
N PRO A 24 -24.03 -22.33 4.92
CA PRO A 24 -25.08 -21.30 4.94
C PRO A 24 -25.85 -21.19 6.26
N PHE A 25 -25.84 -22.25 7.09
CA PHE A 25 -26.46 -22.20 8.43
C PHE A 25 -25.63 -21.33 9.36
N THR A 26 -24.31 -21.47 9.33
CA THR A 26 -23.38 -20.65 10.10
C THR A 26 -23.45 -19.17 9.70
N VAL A 27 -23.47 -18.89 8.38
CA VAL A 27 -23.64 -17.52 7.86
C VAL A 27 -24.94 -16.89 8.36
N ARG A 28 -26.08 -17.59 8.22
CA ARG A 28 -27.38 -17.08 8.71
C ARG A 28 -27.42 -16.91 10.22
N GLY A 29 -26.76 -17.79 10.96
CA GLY A 29 -26.64 -17.68 12.42
C GLY A 29 -25.87 -16.42 12.84
N MET A 30 -24.75 -16.10 12.20
CA MET A 30 -24.01 -14.87 12.45
C MET A 30 -24.82 -13.61 12.08
N GLN A 31 -25.53 -13.63 10.93
CA GLN A 31 -26.42 -12.54 10.52
C GLN A 31 -27.57 -12.32 11.50
N ALA A 32 -28.15 -13.40 12.04
CA ALA A 32 -29.22 -13.31 13.05
C ALA A 32 -28.69 -12.72 14.36
N ALA A 33 -27.52 -13.17 14.81
CA ALA A 33 -26.84 -12.63 15.99
C ALA A 33 -26.50 -11.13 15.81
N ALA A 34 -25.99 -10.74 14.65
CA ALA A 34 -25.71 -9.33 14.33
C ALA A 34 -26.98 -8.47 14.48
N ARG A 35 -28.11 -8.91 13.92
CA ARG A 35 -29.39 -8.18 14.03
C ARG A 35 -29.89 -8.10 15.47
N ALA A 36 -29.80 -9.19 16.23
CA ALA A 36 -30.24 -9.23 17.63
C ALA A 36 -29.42 -8.26 18.50
N VAL A 37 -28.10 -8.22 18.31
CA VAL A 37 -27.20 -7.31 19.02
C VAL A 37 -27.40 -5.87 18.57
N ALA A 38 -27.56 -5.61 17.25
CA ALA A 38 -27.83 -4.27 16.72
C ALA A 38 -29.10 -3.63 17.28
N ALA A 39 -30.13 -4.43 17.56
CA ALA A 39 -31.39 -3.95 18.14
C ALA A 39 -31.21 -3.32 19.54
N ARG A 40 -30.10 -3.57 20.24
CA ARG A 40 -29.75 -2.98 21.53
C ARG A 40 -29.07 -1.60 21.43
N GLY A 41 -28.71 -1.16 20.24
CA GLY A 41 -28.15 0.17 19.98
C GLY A 41 -26.82 0.43 20.70
N ASP A 42 -26.77 1.51 21.49
CA ASP A 42 -25.56 1.95 22.21
C ASP A 42 -25.39 1.29 23.61
N GLU A 43 -26.19 0.27 23.92
CA GLU A 43 -26.04 -0.48 25.17
C GLU A 43 -24.65 -1.15 25.23
N SER A 44 -24.06 -1.24 26.43
CA SER A 44 -22.80 -1.96 26.57
C SER A 44 -23.00 -3.45 26.29
N LEU A 45 -22.12 -4.07 25.56
CA LEU A 45 -22.23 -5.47 25.16
C LEU A 45 -22.35 -6.44 26.35
N PRO A 46 -21.60 -6.31 27.47
CA PRO A 46 -21.75 -7.16 28.64
C PRO A 46 -23.16 -7.09 29.28
N LEU A 47 -23.75 -5.88 29.32
CA LEU A 47 -25.11 -5.70 29.88
C LEU A 47 -26.17 -6.30 28.95
N ALA A 48 -26.01 -6.08 27.63
CA ALA A 48 -26.91 -6.64 26.64
C ALA A 48 -26.91 -8.17 26.66
N LEU A 49 -25.72 -8.79 26.74
CA LEU A 49 -25.58 -10.24 26.82
C LEU A 49 -26.14 -10.81 28.12
N ALA A 50 -25.98 -10.14 29.26
CA ALA A 50 -26.59 -10.56 30.53
C ALA A 50 -28.13 -10.54 30.48
N GLY A 51 -28.72 -9.65 29.65
CA GLY A 51 -30.17 -9.55 29.46
C GLY A 51 -30.75 -10.40 28.33
N VAL A 52 -29.94 -10.81 27.35
CA VAL A 52 -30.35 -11.56 26.14
C VAL A 52 -30.06 -13.05 26.26
N LEU A 53 -29.14 -13.46 27.14
CA LEU A 53 -28.71 -14.85 27.28
C LEU A 53 -29.56 -15.60 28.33
N GLY A 54 -30.87 -15.52 28.20
CA GLY A 54 -31.74 -16.52 28.81
C GLY A 54 -31.52 -17.90 28.17
N PRO A 55 -31.85 -18.99 28.86
CA PRO A 55 -31.63 -20.35 28.33
C PRO A 55 -32.36 -20.66 27.01
N ASP A 56 -33.27 -19.78 26.56
CA ASP A 56 -34.10 -19.95 25.37
C ASP A 56 -33.66 -19.09 24.16
N ASP A 57 -32.64 -18.25 24.27
CA ASP A 57 -32.19 -17.43 23.16
C ASP A 57 -31.23 -18.18 22.21
N ALA A 58 -31.73 -18.47 21.01
CA ALA A 58 -31.12 -19.29 19.98
C ALA A 58 -29.95 -18.61 19.23
N LEU A 59 -28.99 -18.00 19.96
CA LEU A 59 -27.74 -17.59 19.34
C LEU A 59 -26.91 -18.83 19.02
N LEU A 60 -26.41 -18.88 17.77
CA LEU A 60 -25.49 -19.91 17.35
C LEU A 60 -24.28 -19.97 18.30
N PRO A 61 -23.83 -21.16 18.78
CA PRO A 61 -22.68 -21.26 19.68
C PRO A 61 -21.45 -20.50 19.20
N ALA A 62 -21.16 -20.51 17.89
CA ALA A 62 -20.07 -19.76 17.30
C ALA A 62 -20.24 -18.24 17.46
N ALA A 63 -21.46 -17.69 17.27
CA ALA A 63 -21.72 -16.27 17.47
C ALA A 63 -21.58 -15.87 18.95
N ARG A 64 -22.01 -16.74 19.85
CA ARG A 64 -21.83 -16.53 21.30
C ARG A 64 -20.36 -16.50 21.68
N SER A 65 -19.55 -17.40 21.13
CA SER A 65 -18.09 -17.43 21.35
C SER A 65 -17.43 -16.13 20.89
N VAL A 66 -17.78 -15.64 19.68
CA VAL A 66 -17.28 -14.36 19.16
C VAL A 66 -17.67 -13.18 20.06
N LEU A 67 -18.93 -13.12 20.52
CA LEU A 67 -19.39 -12.05 21.41
C LEU A 67 -18.67 -12.09 22.77
N GLN A 68 -18.43 -13.28 23.32
CA GLN A 68 -17.66 -13.41 24.55
C GLN A 68 -16.21 -12.95 24.36
N GLU A 69 -15.57 -13.34 23.26
CA GLU A 69 -14.21 -12.91 22.95
C GLU A 69 -14.11 -11.39 22.78
N LEU A 70 -15.11 -10.76 22.12
CA LEU A 70 -15.19 -9.30 21.99
C LEU A 70 -15.31 -8.59 23.35
N ILE A 71 -16.01 -9.20 24.33
CA ILE A 71 -16.07 -8.66 25.71
C ILE A 71 -14.71 -8.78 26.39
N ASP A 72 -14.08 -9.94 26.31
CA ASP A 72 -12.90 -10.27 27.08
C ASP A 72 -11.62 -9.59 26.52
N THR A 73 -11.54 -9.45 25.20
CA THR A 73 -10.31 -9.03 24.51
C THR A 73 -10.46 -7.82 23.59
N ASN A 74 -11.69 -7.31 23.42
CA ASN A 74 -12.04 -6.28 22.43
C ASN A 74 -11.65 -6.64 20.98
N SER A 75 -11.50 -7.92 20.68
CA SER A 75 -11.03 -8.51 19.41
C SER A 75 -11.88 -9.74 19.10
N ALA A 76 -11.98 -10.10 17.83
CA ALA A 76 -12.65 -11.32 17.38
C ALA A 76 -11.69 -12.11 16.50
N SER A 77 -11.08 -13.16 17.04
CA SER A 77 -10.10 -13.99 16.35
C SER A 77 -10.64 -14.59 15.04
N LEU A 78 -11.92 -14.91 15.00
CA LEU A 78 -12.58 -15.38 13.78
C LEU A 78 -12.62 -14.29 12.69
N LEU A 79 -12.85 -13.02 13.04
CA LEU A 79 -12.86 -11.92 12.09
C LEU A 79 -11.46 -11.65 11.56
N GLU A 80 -10.49 -11.56 12.45
CA GLU A 80 -9.08 -11.34 12.10
C GLU A 80 -8.60 -12.43 11.14
N ARG A 81 -8.89 -13.68 11.46
CA ARG A 81 -8.61 -14.82 10.64
C ARG A 81 -9.20 -14.70 9.23
N LEU A 82 -10.53 -14.49 9.13
CA LEU A 82 -11.22 -14.38 7.85
C LEU A 82 -10.71 -13.22 6.99
N GLN A 83 -10.28 -12.13 7.62
CA GLN A 83 -9.67 -11.00 6.92
C GLN A 83 -8.29 -11.34 6.35
N GLU A 84 -7.49 -12.11 7.08
CA GLU A 84 -6.17 -12.56 6.60
C GLU A 84 -6.29 -13.63 5.50
N GLU A 85 -7.29 -14.51 5.59
CA GLU A 85 -7.58 -15.52 4.58
C GLU A 85 -8.16 -14.95 3.28
N THR A 86 -8.64 -13.70 3.31
CA THR A 86 -9.29 -13.07 2.17
C THR A 86 -8.30 -12.18 1.43
N PRO A 87 -8.02 -12.42 0.15
CA PRO A 87 -7.21 -11.49 -0.65
C PRO A 87 -7.73 -10.06 -0.54
N GLU A 88 -6.82 -9.11 -0.31
CA GLU A 88 -7.16 -7.72 0.00
C GLU A 88 -8.04 -7.07 -1.07
N GLY A 89 -7.84 -7.41 -2.32
CA GLY A 89 -8.66 -6.90 -3.41
C GLY A 89 -10.10 -7.40 -3.37
N LEU A 90 -10.36 -8.61 -2.84
CA LEU A 90 -11.72 -9.09 -2.63
C LEU A 90 -12.43 -8.33 -1.51
N LEU A 91 -11.69 -7.94 -0.46
CA LEU A 91 -12.19 -7.04 0.57
C LEU A 91 -12.55 -5.67 -0.02
N GLU A 92 -11.73 -5.15 -0.93
CA GLU A 92 -12.02 -3.90 -1.64
C GLU A 92 -13.25 -4.03 -2.54
N MET A 93 -13.44 -5.17 -3.23
CA MET A 93 -14.62 -5.44 -4.06
C MET A 93 -15.93 -5.46 -3.27
N LEU A 94 -15.92 -5.77 -1.97
CA LEU A 94 -17.10 -5.70 -1.11
C LEU A 94 -17.66 -4.27 -0.98
N ARG A 95 -16.88 -3.25 -1.31
CA ARG A 95 -17.31 -1.85 -1.33
C ARG A 95 -18.11 -1.48 -2.58
N VAL A 96 -18.09 -2.33 -3.63
CA VAL A 96 -18.77 -2.04 -4.91
C VAL A 96 -20.27 -2.23 -4.75
N PRO A 97 -21.11 -1.20 -4.92
CA PRO A 97 -22.56 -1.30 -4.78
C PRO A 97 -23.16 -2.37 -5.70
N GLY A 98 -23.95 -3.27 -5.12
CA GLY A 98 -24.61 -4.34 -5.85
C GLY A 98 -23.75 -5.57 -6.19
N LEU A 99 -22.49 -5.61 -5.73
CA LEU A 99 -21.62 -6.76 -5.83
C LEU A 99 -21.53 -7.46 -4.46
N GLY A 100 -22.29 -8.54 -4.29
CA GLY A 100 -22.30 -9.30 -3.03
C GLY A 100 -21.24 -10.40 -2.97
N PRO A 101 -20.95 -10.95 -1.76
CA PRO A 101 -19.85 -11.89 -1.52
C PRO A 101 -19.85 -13.10 -2.45
N ALA A 102 -21.01 -13.75 -2.64
CA ALA A 102 -21.13 -14.92 -3.52
C ALA A 102 -20.76 -14.64 -4.98
N ARG A 103 -21.00 -13.40 -5.46
CA ARG A 103 -20.59 -13.01 -6.82
C ARG A 103 -19.11 -12.71 -6.90
N ILE A 104 -18.57 -12.02 -5.90
CA ILE A 104 -17.13 -11.73 -5.80
C ILE A 104 -16.36 -13.04 -5.87
N ARG A 105 -16.75 -14.01 -5.05
CA ARG A 105 -16.15 -15.34 -5.06
C ARG A 105 -16.22 -16.00 -6.45
N ALA A 106 -17.41 -16.03 -7.08
CA ALA A 106 -17.56 -16.66 -8.40
C ALA A 106 -16.69 -15.98 -9.47
N ILE A 107 -16.44 -14.69 -9.35
CA ILE A 107 -15.54 -13.91 -10.22
C ILE A 107 -14.09 -14.32 -9.96
N HIS A 108 -13.67 -14.33 -8.70
CA HIS A 108 -12.34 -14.75 -8.29
C HIS A 108 -12.04 -16.19 -8.73
N ASP A 109 -12.87 -17.16 -8.36
CA ASP A 109 -12.68 -18.58 -8.69
C ASP A 109 -12.67 -18.84 -10.21
N GLY A 110 -13.47 -18.08 -10.97
CA GLY A 110 -13.66 -18.33 -12.41
C GLY A 110 -12.75 -17.53 -13.34
N LEU A 111 -12.21 -16.39 -12.91
CA LEU A 111 -11.43 -15.47 -13.73
C LEU A 111 -10.07 -15.12 -13.13
N HIS A 112 -9.80 -15.53 -11.88
CA HIS A 112 -8.61 -15.13 -11.10
C HIS A 112 -8.43 -13.61 -11.07
N VAL A 113 -9.53 -12.92 -10.72
CA VAL A 113 -9.60 -11.47 -10.63
C VAL A 113 -9.49 -11.09 -9.15
N ASP A 114 -8.44 -10.37 -8.80
CA ASP A 114 -8.09 -10.02 -7.42
C ASP A 114 -8.11 -8.51 -7.15
N THR A 115 -8.31 -7.68 -8.18
CA THR A 115 -8.31 -6.22 -8.03
C THR A 115 -9.53 -5.57 -8.67
N LEU A 116 -9.91 -4.37 -8.20
CA LEU A 116 -10.99 -3.58 -8.85
C LEU A 116 -10.68 -3.25 -10.31
N GLN A 117 -9.40 -3.13 -10.67
CA GLN A 117 -8.99 -2.85 -12.05
C GLN A 117 -9.24 -4.07 -12.93
N GLU A 118 -8.81 -5.24 -12.51
CA GLU A 118 -9.04 -6.49 -13.24
C GLU A 118 -10.53 -6.82 -13.35
N LEU A 119 -11.31 -6.51 -12.29
CA LEU A 119 -12.76 -6.63 -12.30
C LEU A 119 -13.39 -5.75 -13.39
N GLU A 120 -12.95 -4.50 -13.49
CA GLU A 120 -13.43 -3.56 -14.51
C GLU A 120 -13.04 -4.03 -15.91
N ASP A 121 -11.81 -4.45 -16.10
CA ASP A 121 -11.31 -4.95 -17.39
C ASP A 121 -12.07 -6.21 -17.82
N ALA A 122 -12.28 -7.17 -16.89
CA ALA A 122 -13.07 -8.37 -17.16
C ALA A 122 -14.54 -8.07 -17.49
N ALA A 123 -15.11 -7.01 -16.90
CA ALA A 123 -16.46 -6.57 -17.22
C ALA A 123 -16.55 -5.89 -18.61
N ARG A 124 -15.49 -5.18 -19.03
CA ARG A 124 -15.43 -4.46 -20.32
C ARG A 124 -15.11 -5.38 -21.50
N ASP A 125 -14.19 -6.33 -21.32
CA ASP A 125 -13.74 -7.23 -22.38
C ASP A 125 -14.66 -8.45 -22.58
N GLY A 126 -15.70 -8.59 -21.73
CA GLY A 126 -16.72 -9.62 -21.85
C GLY A 126 -16.41 -10.92 -21.09
N ARG A 127 -15.23 -11.10 -20.50
CA ARG A 127 -14.89 -12.27 -19.68
C ARG A 127 -15.89 -12.45 -18.53
N LEU A 128 -16.26 -11.36 -17.86
CA LEU A 128 -17.25 -11.41 -16.77
C LEU A 128 -18.62 -11.86 -17.26
N ALA A 129 -19.07 -11.40 -18.43
CA ALA A 129 -20.35 -11.80 -19.00
C ALA A 129 -20.41 -13.26 -19.47
N ALA A 130 -19.26 -13.87 -19.73
CA ALA A 130 -19.12 -15.27 -20.13
C ALA A 130 -19.15 -16.26 -18.95
N LEU A 131 -19.01 -15.80 -17.71
CA LEU A 131 -19.09 -16.65 -16.52
C LEU A 131 -20.50 -17.26 -16.37
N PRO A 132 -20.61 -18.54 -15.92
CA PRO A 132 -21.89 -19.16 -15.60
C PRO A 132 -22.71 -18.32 -14.60
N LYS A 133 -24.00 -18.13 -14.88
CA LYS A 133 -24.93 -17.29 -14.09
C LYS A 133 -24.64 -15.77 -14.13
N PHE A 134 -23.68 -15.34 -14.92
CA PHE A 134 -23.44 -13.95 -15.26
C PHE A 134 -23.93 -13.68 -16.68
N GLY A 135 -24.00 -12.45 -17.08
CA GLY A 135 -24.40 -12.04 -18.41
C GLY A 135 -24.16 -10.54 -18.58
N ALA A 136 -24.42 -10.01 -19.77
CA ALA A 136 -24.17 -8.60 -20.09
C ALA A 136 -24.76 -7.62 -19.06
N LYS A 137 -26.00 -7.90 -18.57
CA LYS A 137 -26.65 -7.08 -17.53
C LYS A 137 -25.91 -7.11 -16.18
N THR A 138 -25.21 -8.22 -15.87
CA THR A 138 -24.42 -8.30 -14.63
C THR A 138 -23.11 -7.54 -14.79
N ALA A 139 -22.45 -7.67 -15.94
CA ALA A 139 -21.26 -6.89 -16.24
C ALA A 139 -21.54 -5.39 -16.22
N GLU A 140 -22.64 -4.96 -16.86
CA GLU A 140 -23.10 -3.56 -16.80
C GLU A 140 -23.37 -3.09 -15.36
N ARG A 141 -23.99 -3.92 -14.53
CA ARG A 141 -24.27 -3.57 -13.12
C ARG A 141 -22.97 -3.43 -12.30
N VAL A 142 -21.97 -4.29 -12.55
CA VAL A 142 -20.65 -4.17 -11.93
C VAL A 142 -19.97 -2.87 -12.35
N LEU A 143 -19.98 -2.54 -13.64
CA LEU A 143 -19.43 -1.27 -14.14
C LEU A 143 -20.14 -0.06 -13.53
N ASN A 144 -21.46 -0.10 -13.42
CA ASN A 144 -22.23 0.96 -12.75
C ASN A 144 -21.90 1.06 -11.25
N GLY A 145 -21.77 -0.08 -10.55
CA GLY A 145 -21.38 -0.10 -9.15
C GLY A 145 -19.98 0.48 -8.92
N LEU A 146 -19.01 0.17 -9.78
CA LEU A 146 -17.69 0.79 -9.76
C LEU A 146 -17.75 2.29 -10.02
N ALA A 147 -18.57 2.70 -11.00
CA ALA A 147 -18.79 4.11 -11.30
C ALA A 147 -19.45 4.86 -10.12
N ASP A 148 -20.43 4.24 -9.46
CA ASP A 148 -21.09 4.80 -8.29
C ASP A 148 -20.12 4.93 -7.10
N LEU A 149 -19.30 3.90 -6.83
CA LEU A 149 -18.27 3.95 -5.80
C LEU A 149 -17.34 5.14 -5.99
N ARG A 150 -16.88 5.37 -7.22
CA ARG A 150 -16.01 6.51 -7.58
C ARG A 150 -16.76 7.84 -7.55
N ALA A 151 -18.02 7.85 -7.97
CA ALA A 151 -18.85 9.05 -8.02
C ALA A 151 -19.21 9.61 -6.65
N THR A 152 -19.22 8.78 -5.60
CA THR A 152 -19.46 9.23 -4.21
C THR A 152 -18.28 10.04 -3.65
N GLY A 153 -17.17 10.21 -4.40
CA GLY A 153 -15.94 10.84 -3.92
C GLY A 153 -15.20 10.01 -2.89
N ALA A 154 -15.47 8.71 -2.85
CA ALA A 154 -14.72 7.77 -2.03
C ALA A 154 -13.25 7.73 -2.46
N TYR A 155 -12.36 7.56 -1.49
CA TYR A 155 -10.97 7.29 -1.81
C TYR A 155 -10.84 5.95 -2.55
N VAL A 156 -9.92 5.91 -3.51
CA VAL A 156 -9.46 4.71 -4.21
C VAL A 156 -7.96 4.58 -4.06
N LEU A 157 -7.43 3.38 -4.23
CA LEU A 157 -5.99 3.16 -4.22
C LEU A 157 -5.32 3.94 -5.34
N TRP A 158 -4.12 4.45 -5.08
CA TRP A 158 -3.35 5.24 -6.04
C TRP A 158 -3.21 4.54 -7.39
N GLN A 159 -2.95 3.24 -7.41
CA GLN A 159 -2.77 2.47 -8.66
C GLN A 159 -3.98 2.54 -9.59
N HIS A 160 -5.20 2.46 -9.03
CA HIS A 160 -6.44 2.52 -9.82
C HIS A 160 -6.63 3.90 -10.45
N ALA A 161 -6.44 4.97 -9.66
CA ALA A 161 -6.54 6.33 -10.17
C ALA A 161 -5.42 6.66 -11.16
N HIS A 162 -4.21 6.13 -10.93
CA HIS A 162 -3.08 6.32 -11.84
C HIS A 162 -3.32 5.66 -13.20
N ALA A 163 -3.85 4.45 -13.25
CA ALA A 163 -4.21 3.78 -14.49
C ALA A 163 -5.23 4.61 -15.30
N GLU A 164 -6.24 5.18 -14.63
CA GLU A 164 -7.20 6.07 -15.26
C GLU A 164 -6.56 7.38 -15.75
N ALA A 165 -5.68 7.96 -14.93
CA ALA A 165 -4.94 9.17 -15.29
C ALA A 165 -4.11 8.96 -16.56
N VAL A 166 -3.42 7.83 -16.67
CA VAL A 166 -2.61 7.47 -17.84
C VAL A 166 -3.50 7.32 -19.10
N ARG A 167 -4.64 6.61 -18.98
CA ARG A 167 -5.58 6.41 -20.08
C ARG A 167 -6.17 7.74 -20.57
N PHE A 168 -6.68 8.56 -19.67
CA PHE A 168 -7.28 9.83 -20.03
C PHE A 168 -6.25 10.85 -20.52
N ALA A 169 -5.08 10.92 -19.90
CA ALA A 169 -3.98 11.76 -20.37
C ALA A 169 -3.53 11.39 -21.80
N ALA A 170 -3.56 10.10 -22.16
CA ALA A 170 -3.28 9.67 -23.53
C ALA A 170 -4.31 10.22 -24.54
N ALA A 171 -5.60 10.19 -24.19
CA ALA A 171 -6.66 10.77 -25.02
C ALA A 171 -6.52 12.30 -25.14
N VAL A 172 -6.19 12.99 -24.05
CA VAL A 172 -5.92 14.43 -24.02
C VAL A 172 -4.71 14.76 -24.90
N ARG A 173 -3.63 13.99 -24.80
CA ARG A 173 -2.39 14.18 -25.58
C ARG A 173 -2.61 14.02 -27.08
N ALA A 174 -3.58 13.21 -27.49
CA ALA A 174 -3.92 13.02 -28.89
C ALA A 174 -4.64 14.23 -29.53
N HIS A 175 -5.14 15.19 -28.73
CA HIS A 175 -5.78 16.38 -29.27
C HIS A 175 -4.75 17.31 -29.90
N ARG A 176 -5.01 17.75 -31.15
CA ARG A 176 -4.07 18.52 -32.02
C ARG A 176 -3.50 19.80 -31.40
N ASP A 177 -4.25 20.44 -30.50
CA ASP A 177 -3.87 21.70 -29.86
C ASP A 177 -3.23 21.48 -28.49
N VAL A 178 -3.05 20.25 -28.04
CA VAL A 178 -2.32 19.89 -26.81
C VAL A 178 -0.83 19.77 -27.15
N LEU A 179 0.01 20.43 -26.37
CA LEU A 179 1.46 20.42 -26.49
C LEU A 179 2.09 19.52 -25.43
N GLN A 180 1.57 19.56 -24.21
CA GLN A 180 2.04 18.77 -23.09
C GLN A 180 0.89 18.49 -22.12
N VAL A 181 0.89 17.32 -21.48
CA VAL A 181 -0.05 16.96 -20.41
C VAL A 181 0.71 16.17 -19.34
N GLU A 182 0.48 16.57 -18.09
CA GLU A 182 1.04 15.90 -16.91
C GLU A 182 -0.01 15.72 -15.83
N THR A 183 0.11 14.62 -15.08
CA THR A 183 -0.66 14.43 -13.86
C THR A 183 -0.18 15.38 -12.78
N ALA A 184 -1.07 15.74 -11.86
CA ALA A 184 -0.77 16.68 -10.79
C ALA A 184 -1.27 16.17 -9.42
N VAL A 185 -1.32 17.04 -8.45
CA VAL A 185 -1.89 16.86 -7.11
C VAL A 185 -1.45 15.53 -6.45
N SER A 186 -2.40 14.77 -5.92
CA SER A 186 -2.17 13.57 -5.11
C SER A 186 -1.50 12.44 -5.88
N ILE A 187 -1.86 12.24 -7.15
CA ILE A 187 -1.28 11.20 -8.00
C ILE A 187 0.22 11.46 -8.21
N ARG A 188 0.58 12.69 -8.55
CA ARG A 188 1.98 13.05 -8.81
C ARG A 188 2.84 13.03 -7.55
N ARG A 189 2.23 13.34 -6.37
CA ARG A 189 2.89 13.24 -5.07
C ARG A 189 2.94 11.81 -4.51
N ARG A 190 2.44 10.82 -5.21
CA ARG A 190 2.44 9.41 -4.76
C ARG A 190 1.74 9.25 -3.41
N MET A 191 0.50 9.79 -3.29
CA MET A 191 -0.34 9.53 -2.12
C MET A 191 -0.87 8.08 -2.20
N GLU A 192 -0.97 7.40 -1.07
CA GLU A 192 -1.41 6.00 -1.01
C GLU A 192 -2.84 5.82 -1.55
N VAL A 193 -3.70 6.79 -1.23
CA VAL A 193 -5.11 6.85 -1.68
C VAL A 193 -5.44 8.22 -2.24
N VAL A 194 -6.31 8.26 -3.23
CA VAL A 194 -6.69 9.48 -3.97
C VAL A 194 -8.19 9.49 -4.23
N ARG A 195 -8.77 10.68 -4.51
CA ARG A 195 -10.21 10.84 -4.82
C ARG A 195 -10.48 11.11 -6.28
N ASP A 196 -9.56 11.79 -6.94
CA ASP A 196 -9.72 12.37 -8.27
C ASP A 196 -8.40 12.34 -9.05
N VAL A 197 -8.53 12.59 -10.33
CA VAL A 197 -7.39 12.71 -11.25
C VAL A 197 -7.26 14.16 -11.63
N ASP A 198 -6.06 14.73 -11.45
CA ASP A 198 -5.77 16.10 -11.83
C ASP A 198 -4.76 16.14 -12.98
N LEU A 199 -5.06 16.92 -14.00
CA LEU A 199 -4.20 17.13 -15.16
C LEU A 199 -3.92 18.63 -15.38
N VAL A 200 -2.66 18.92 -15.68
CA VAL A 200 -2.25 20.23 -16.22
C VAL A 200 -1.87 20.05 -17.68
N VAL A 201 -2.43 20.88 -18.55
CA VAL A 201 -2.33 20.73 -20.00
C VAL A 201 -1.83 22.03 -20.63
N ALA A 202 -0.64 22.01 -21.25
CA ALA A 202 -0.17 23.11 -22.09
C ALA A 202 -0.82 23.04 -23.46
N VAL A 203 -1.40 24.14 -23.91
CA VAL A 203 -2.19 24.15 -25.15
C VAL A 203 -1.74 25.25 -26.11
N ARG A 204 -1.94 24.99 -27.40
CA ARG A 204 -1.79 25.97 -28.47
C ARG A 204 -3.09 26.78 -28.59
N GLY A 205 -2.98 28.10 -28.60
CA GLY A 205 -4.14 28.98 -28.70
C GLY A 205 -4.79 29.31 -27.37
N ALA A 206 -6.09 29.58 -27.37
CA ALA A 206 -6.82 29.98 -26.15
C ALA A 206 -7.13 28.78 -25.25
N PRO A 207 -6.67 28.75 -24.01
CA PRO A 207 -6.89 27.64 -23.07
C PRO A 207 -8.37 27.28 -22.87
N SER A 208 -9.26 28.27 -22.86
CA SER A 208 -10.71 28.05 -22.70
C SER A 208 -11.35 27.32 -23.87
N VAL A 209 -10.85 27.56 -25.09
CA VAL A 209 -11.37 26.89 -26.30
C VAL A 209 -10.97 25.42 -26.29
N VAL A 210 -9.68 25.14 -25.96
CA VAL A 210 -9.20 23.75 -25.88
C VAL A 210 -9.85 23.00 -24.73
N ALA A 211 -10.03 23.63 -23.56
CA ALA A 211 -10.77 23.03 -22.45
C ALA A 211 -12.19 22.61 -22.88
N GLY A 212 -12.92 23.48 -23.62
CA GLY A 212 -14.22 23.14 -24.17
C GLY A 212 -14.21 21.96 -25.16
N ALA A 213 -13.11 21.80 -25.93
CA ALA A 213 -12.96 20.67 -26.84
C ALA A 213 -12.63 19.37 -26.06
N LEU A 214 -11.81 19.42 -25.00
CA LEU A 214 -11.51 18.27 -24.15
C LEU A 214 -12.76 17.73 -23.43
N ALA A 215 -13.74 18.58 -23.15
CA ALA A 215 -15.04 18.17 -22.59
C ALA A 215 -15.84 17.24 -23.52
N GLN A 216 -15.50 17.18 -24.79
CA GLN A 216 -16.16 16.34 -25.81
C GLN A 216 -15.37 15.07 -26.15
N LEU A 217 -14.29 14.78 -25.42
CA LEU A 217 -13.51 13.57 -25.66
C LEU A 217 -14.34 12.31 -25.37
N PRO A 218 -14.14 11.24 -26.14
CA PRO A 218 -14.71 9.93 -25.82
C PRO A 218 -14.37 9.50 -24.39
N GLY A 219 -15.34 8.92 -23.68
CA GLY A 219 -15.18 8.52 -22.28
C GLY A 219 -15.55 9.61 -21.27
N VAL A 220 -15.85 10.83 -21.71
CA VAL A 220 -16.41 11.89 -20.85
C VAL A 220 -17.93 11.73 -20.79
N ARG A 221 -18.47 11.42 -19.59
CA ARG A 221 -19.90 11.29 -19.35
C ARG A 221 -20.57 12.62 -19.03
N ASP A 222 -19.98 13.37 -18.11
CA ASP A 222 -20.56 14.62 -17.61
C ASP A 222 -19.50 15.71 -17.46
N VAL A 223 -19.91 16.96 -17.70
CA VAL A 223 -19.18 18.16 -17.29
C VAL A 223 -19.74 18.59 -15.93
N LEU A 224 -18.96 18.39 -14.86
CA LEU A 224 -19.39 18.69 -13.49
C LEU A 224 -19.31 20.18 -13.15
N GLY A 225 -18.45 20.90 -13.85
CA GLY A 225 -18.23 22.32 -13.63
C GLY A 225 -16.97 22.79 -14.34
N GLY A 226 -16.63 24.04 -14.10
CA GLY A 226 -15.46 24.68 -14.70
C GLY A 226 -15.86 25.99 -15.39
N GLY A 227 -14.85 26.76 -15.75
CA GLY A 227 -15.01 28.04 -16.45
C GLY A 227 -13.68 28.52 -16.96
N GLY A 228 -13.66 29.18 -18.09
CA GLY A 228 -12.44 29.63 -18.72
C GLY A 228 -11.51 28.46 -19.04
N ARG A 229 -10.36 28.37 -18.38
CA ARG A 229 -9.30 27.37 -18.63
C ARG A 229 -9.39 26.09 -17.77
N SER A 230 -10.30 26.04 -16.82
CA SER A 230 -10.44 24.89 -15.90
C SER A 230 -11.72 24.13 -16.20
N LEU A 231 -11.65 22.81 -16.05
CA LEU A 231 -12.72 21.89 -16.41
C LEU A 231 -12.76 20.75 -15.38
N ALA A 232 -13.93 20.49 -14.82
CA ALA A 232 -14.18 19.32 -13.98
C ALA A 232 -15.09 18.36 -14.74
N LEU A 233 -14.62 17.14 -14.93
CA LEU A 233 -15.26 16.10 -15.73
C LEU A 233 -15.58 14.89 -14.87
N ARG A 234 -16.58 14.12 -15.32
CA ARG A 234 -16.80 12.74 -14.88
C ARG A 234 -16.68 11.83 -16.09
N LEU A 235 -15.83 10.81 -15.96
CA LEU A 235 -15.68 9.80 -16.99
C LEU A 235 -16.82 8.76 -16.91
N ASP A 236 -16.97 7.96 -17.97
CA ASP A 236 -17.98 6.88 -18.03
C ASP A 236 -17.87 5.89 -16.87
N ASN A 237 -16.65 5.68 -16.38
CA ASN A 237 -16.34 4.81 -15.23
C ASN A 237 -16.50 5.50 -13.87
N GLY A 238 -17.08 6.69 -13.80
CA GLY A 238 -17.33 7.44 -12.58
C GLY A 238 -16.15 8.25 -12.04
N VAL A 239 -14.94 8.08 -12.56
CA VAL A 239 -13.77 8.84 -12.12
C VAL A 239 -13.96 10.33 -12.39
N ARG A 240 -13.69 11.15 -11.39
CA ARG A 240 -13.61 12.60 -11.54
C ARG A 240 -12.24 12.97 -12.07
N VAL A 241 -12.22 13.84 -13.08
CA VAL A 241 -10.99 14.40 -13.65
C VAL A 241 -11.08 15.92 -13.66
N ASP A 242 -10.14 16.58 -13.03
CA ASP A 242 -9.99 18.04 -13.06
C ASP A 242 -8.84 18.39 -14.01
N VAL A 243 -9.14 19.23 -15.01
CA VAL A 243 -8.18 19.62 -16.06
C VAL A 243 -7.96 21.12 -16.02
N ALA A 244 -6.70 21.53 -15.94
CA ALA A 244 -6.28 22.93 -16.07
C ALA A 244 -5.52 23.13 -17.40
N CYS A 245 -6.14 23.83 -18.36
CA CYS A 245 -5.50 24.21 -19.59
C CYS A 245 -4.76 25.53 -19.42
N VAL A 246 -3.50 25.59 -19.83
CA VAL A 246 -2.64 26.76 -19.66
C VAL A 246 -1.85 27.07 -20.93
N ARG A 247 -1.34 28.28 -21.07
CA ARG A 247 -0.38 28.60 -22.12
C ARG A 247 0.97 27.90 -21.83
N PRO A 248 1.77 27.60 -22.86
CA PRO A 248 3.04 26.89 -22.69
C PRO A 248 3.99 27.54 -21.68
N GLU A 249 4.08 28.89 -21.69
CA GLU A 249 4.92 29.65 -20.79
C GLU A 249 4.45 29.64 -19.31
N GLN A 250 3.22 29.24 -19.05
CA GLN A 250 2.63 29.10 -17.72
C GLN A 250 2.72 27.67 -17.18
N PHE A 251 3.04 26.70 -18.03
CA PHE A 251 2.90 25.28 -17.70
C PHE A 251 3.71 24.87 -16.48
N ALA A 252 4.98 25.28 -16.38
CA ALA A 252 5.85 24.92 -15.28
C ALA A 252 5.31 25.38 -13.93
N LEU A 253 4.86 26.63 -13.84
CA LEU A 253 4.30 27.18 -12.61
C LEU A 253 2.93 26.61 -12.27
N ALA A 254 2.08 26.39 -13.27
CA ALA A 254 0.79 25.75 -13.09
C ALA A 254 0.94 24.31 -12.57
N LEU A 255 1.85 23.54 -13.17
CA LEU A 255 2.15 22.18 -12.75
C LEU A 255 2.74 22.12 -11.35
N TRP A 256 3.71 23.01 -11.05
CA TRP A 256 4.29 23.11 -9.71
C TRP A 256 3.22 23.43 -8.66
N ARG A 257 2.38 24.44 -8.91
CA ARG A 257 1.31 24.87 -8.00
C ARG A 257 0.28 23.78 -7.78
N ALA A 258 -0.15 23.12 -8.85
CA ALA A 258 -1.09 22.03 -8.77
C ALA A 258 -0.49 20.79 -8.09
N THR A 259 0.84 20.62 -8.10
CA THR A 259 1.48 19.43 -7.54
C THR A 259 1.70 19.52 -6.03
N GLY A 260 2.24 20.64 -5.52
CA GLY A 260 2.58 20.76 -4.10
C GLY A 260 1.37 20.68 -3.18
N SER A 261 1.57 20.21 -1.94
CA SER A 261 0.56 20.38 -0.89
C SER A 261 0.26 21.87 -0.68
N THR A 262 -0.92 22.19 -0.17
CA THR A 262 -1.29 23.60 0.09
C THR A 262 -0.25 24.29 0.94
N ALA A 263 0.24 23.62 1.97
CA ALA A 263 1.25 24.18 2.87
C ALA A 263 2.60 24.41 2.15
N HIS A 264 3.06 23.43 1.33
CA HIS A 264 4.27 23.58 0.53
C HIS A 264 4.19 24.80 -0.42
N VAL A 265 3.08 24.91 -1.14
CA VAL A 265 2.85 26.04 -2.07
C VAL A 265 2.86 27.38 -1.34
N GLN A 266 2.20 27.47 -0.17
CA GLN A 266 2.18 28.68 0.64
C GLN A 266 3.57 29.07 1.14
N GLN A 267 4.38 28.13 1.61
CA GLN A 267 5.74 28.38 2.07
C GLN A 267 6.64 28.87 0.93
N ILE A 268 6.52 28.33 -0.26
CA ILE A 268 7.28 28.78 -1.44
C ILE A 268 6.83 30.19 -1.87
N ILE A 269 5.51 30.48 -1.83
CA ILE A 269 4.99 31.83 -2.13
C ILE A 269 5.54 32.86 -1.11
N ALA A 270 5.55 32.53 0.18
CA ALA A 270 6.10 33.40 1.22
C ALA A 270 7.57 33.65 0.97
N ARG A 271 8.36 32.61 0.68
CA ARG A 271 9.79 32.74 0.36
C ARG A 271 10.06 33.61 -0.87
N ALA A 272 9.22 33.48 -1.91
CA ALA A 272 9.31 34.34 -3.09
C ALA A 272 9.07 35.82 -2.71
N ALA A 273 8.05 36.09 -1.89
CA ALA A 273 7.73 37.43 -1.41
C ALA A 273 8.87 38.08 -0.59
N GLU A 274 9.54 37.30 0.27
CA GLU A 274 10.74 37.75 1.03
C GLU A 274 11.86 38.20 0.09
N GLN A 275 11.97 37.62 -1.09
CA GLN A 275 12.96 37.97 -2.10
C GLN A 275 12.47 39.07 -3.06
N GLY A 276 11.28 39.64 -2.81
CA GLY A 276 10.68 40.69 -3.64
C GLY A 276 10.13 40.15 -4.98
N LEU A 277 9.76 38.89 -5.01
CA LEU A 277 9.12 38.26 -6.14
C LEU A 277 7.63 38.02 -5.84
N ALA A 278 6.75 38.28 -6.82
CA ALA A 278 5.32 38.02 -6.71
C ALA A 278 4.95 36.77 -7.50
N LEU A 279 4.64 35.70 -6.80
CA LEU A 279 4.16 34.44 -7.38
C LEU A 279 2.63 34.39 -7.30
N ALA A 280 1.96 34.90 -8.35
CA ALA A 280 0.50 35.03 -8.41
C ALA A 280 -0.07 34.28 -9.62
N GLY A 281 -1.08 33.45 -9.37
CA GLY A 281 -1.55 32.56 -10.44
C GLY A 281 -0.41 31.67 -10.95
N ASP A 282 -0.28 31.58 -12.26
CA ASP A 282 0.79 30.79 -12.89
C ASP A 282 1.88 31.72 -13.51
N GLU A 283 2.18 32.82 -12.82
CA GLU A 283 3.16 33.80 -13.23
C GLU A 283 4.06 34.18 -12.04
N LEU A 284 5.35 34.37 -12.32
CA LEU A 284 6.30 34.96 -11.40
C LEU A 284 6.69 36.35 -11.90
N ARG A 285 6.60 37.38 -11.05
CA ARG A 285 6.95 38.74 -11.39
C ARG A 285 8.04 39.25 -10.44
N ASP A 286 8.90 40.07 -10.94
CA ASP A 286 9.89 40.81 -10.12
C ASP A 286 9.27 42.03 -9.44
N ARG A 287 10.13 42.82 -8.73
CA ARG A 287 9.72 44.02 -8.02
C ARG A 287 9.16 45.13 -8.93
N ASP A 288 9.58 45.14 -10.17
CA ASP A 288 9.12 46.11 -11.19
C ASP A 288 7.87 45.64 -11.91
N GLY A 289 7.35 44.47 -11.54
CA GLY A 289 6.16 43.83 -12.17
C GLY A 289 6.46 43.08 -13.46
N ALA A 290 7.74 43.02 -13.88
CA ALA A 290 8.09 42.30 -15.10
C ALA A 290 8.01 40.79 -14.90
N LEU A 291 7.57 40.06 -15.96
CA LEU A 291 7.48 38.63 -15.94
C LEU A 291 8.88 37.97 -15.89
N VAL A 292 9.05 37.06 -14.95
CA VAL A 292 10.22 36.20 -14.83
C VAL A 292 9.89 34.86 -15.46
N ALA A 293 10.59 34.50 -16.54
CA ALA A 293 10.39 33.25 -17.25
C ALA A 293 10.85 32.06 -16.39
N ILE A 294 9.98 31.07 -16.23
CA ILE A 294 10.25 29.83 -15.52
C ILE A 294 10.01 28.66 -16.48
N PRO A 295 11.06 28.14 -17.12
CA PRO A 295 10.93 27.10 -18.13
C PRO A 295 10.53 25.74 -17.57
N ASP A 296 10.90 25.45 -16.33
CA ASP A 296 10.60 24.22 -15.62
C ASP A 296 10.53 24.44 -14.10
N GLU A 297 10.10 23.44 -13.36
CA GLU A 297 9.97 23.52 -11.90
C GLU A 297 11.34 23.67 -11.20
N ALA A 298 12.42 23.11 -11.76
CA ALA A 298 13.76 23.25 -11.17
C ALA A 298 14.25 24.71 -11.23
N ALA A 299 13.94 25.42 -12.31
CA ALA A 299 14.24 26.85 -12.45
C ALA A 299 13.53 27.72 -11.39
N LEU A 300 12.29 27.36 -10.98
CA LEU A 300 11.60 28.03 -9.88
C LEU A 300 12.37 27.87 -8.57
N TYR A 301 12.74 26.64 -8.20
CA TYR A 301 13.49 26.37 -6.97
C TYR A 301 14.86 27.06 -7.01
N ALA A 302 15.59 26.96 -8.09
CA ALA A 302 16.88 27.62 -8.27
C ALA A 302 16.76 29.14 -8.15
N ARG A 303 15.70 29.74 -8.71
CA ARG A 303 15.43 31.20 -8.59
C ARG A 303 15.23 31.66 -7.15
N LEU A 304 14.72 30.75 -6.30
CA LEU A 304 14.49 30.99 -4.88
C LEU A 304 15.69 30.57 -3.98
N GLY A 305 16.81 30.17 -4.58
CA GLY A 305 17.99 29.70 -3.85
C GLY A 305 17.77 28.35 -3.17
N LEU A 306 16.97 27.47 -3.79
CA LEU A 306 16.65 26.14 -3.30
C LEU A 306 17.15 25.08 -4.25
N ALA A 307 17.59 23.94 -3.72
CA ALA A 307 17.73 22.73 -4.49
C ALA A 307 16.36 22.25 -5.00
N TYR A 308 16.37 21.47 -6.10
CA TYR A 308 15.11 20.93 -6.63
C TYR A 308 14.46 19.96 -5.65
N ILE A 309 13.18 20.19 -5.38
CA ILE A 309 12.34 19.33 -4.55
C ILE A 309 11.46 18.48 -5.48
N THR A 310 11.61 17.17 -5.42
CA THR A 310 10.82 16.27 -6.27
C THR A 310 9.34 16.29 -5.88
N PRO A 311 8.41 15.99 -6.80
CA PRO A 311 6.97 16.04 -6.53
C PRO A 311 6.53 15.29 -5.28
N GLU A 312 7.07 14.08 -5.06
CA GLU A 312 6.73 13.22 -3.93
C GLU A 312 7.17 13.78 -2.57
N GLN A 313 8.13 14.71 -2.55
CA GLN A 313 8.65 15.34 -1.33
C GLN A 313 7.86 16.59 -0.89
N ARG A 314 6.95 17.13 -1.72
CA ARG A 314 6.30 18.45 -1.54
C ARG A 314 5.12 18.40 -0.56
N GLU A 315 5.37 17.99 0.68
CA GLU A 315 4.34 17.83 1.74
C GLU A 315 4.43 18.83 2.89
N ALA A 316 5.34 19.82 2.82
CA ALA A 316 5.67 20.75 3.91
C ALA A 316 6.19 20.03 5.18
N ALA A 317 7.05 19.04 4.96
CA ALA A 317 7.64 18.20 6.01
C ALA A 317 9.15 18.50 6.22
N GLY A 318 9.58 19.75 6.03
CA GLY A 318 10.97 20.18 6.18
C GLY A 318 11.80 20.16 4.89
N GLU A 319 11.17 19.88 3.74
CA GLU A 319 11.88 19.79 2.46
C GLU A 319 12.40 21.16 1.97
N ILE A 320 11.75 22.26 2.34
CA ILE A 320 12.18 23.61 1.93
C ILE A 320 13.44 24.01 2.69
N GLU A 321 13.48 23.76 3.99
CA GLU A 321 14.64 23.99 4.84
C GLU A 321 15.82 23.13 4.41
N ALA A 322 15.57 21.86 4.09
CA ALA A 322 16.60 20.97 3.58
C ALA A 322 17.13 21.43 2.22
N ALA A 323 16.24 21.83 1.28
CA ALA A 323 16.61 22.35 -0.03
C ALA A 323 17.42 23.65 0.04
N ALA A 324 17.22 24.46 1.08
CA ALA A 324 18.01 25.69 1.32
C ALA A 324 19.43 25.39 1.81
N GLN A 325 19.68 24.20 2.36
CA GLN A 325 21.01 23.76 2.81
C GLN A 325 21.85 23.15 1.69
N GLY A 326 21.20 22.73 0.60
CA GLY A 326 21.87 22.13 -0.56
C GLY A 326 21.07 21.02 -1.24
N PRO A 327 21.67 20.35 -2.20
CA PRO A 327 21.04 19.24 -2.90
C PRO A 327 20.71 18.07 -1.96
N PHE A 328 19.55 17.45 -2.16
CA PHE A 328 19.22 16.21 -1.50
C PHE A 328 20.18 15.09 -1.90
N ALA A 329 20.43 14.15 -0.97
CA ALA A 329 21.04 12.88 -1.34
C ALA A 329 20.19 12.18 -2.42
N PRO A 330 20.79 11.46 -3.35
CA PRO A 330 20.04 10.77 -4.40
C PRO A 330 19.01 9.81 -3.77
N LEU A 331 17.73 10.07 -4.04
CA LEU A 331 16.65 9.21 -3.60
C LEU A 331 16.75 7.84 -4.27
N ILE A 332 16.30 6.81 -3.56
CA ILE A 332 16.26 5.44 -4.10
C ILE A 332 15.52 5.41 -5.46
N THR A 333 15.97 4.52 -6.33
CA THR A 333 15.31 4.24 -7.61
C THR A 333 14.98 2.75 -7.70
N GLU A 334 14.04 2.39 -8.56
CA GLU A 334 13.68 0.99 -8.80
C GLU A 334 14.91 0.20 -9.31
N ALA A 335 15.72 0.79 -10.19
CA ALA A 335 16.96 0.19 -10.69
C ALA A 335 18.04 -0.05 -9.60
N ALA A 336 17.91 0.55 -8.42
CA ALA A 336 18.81 0.29 -7.31
C ALA A 336 18.46 -1.00 -6.53
N LEU A 337 17.26 -1.54 -6.71
CA LEU A 337 16.88 -2.81 -6.09
C LEU A 337 17.63 -3.95 -6.76
N VAL A 338 18.30 -4.76 -5.96
CA VAL A 338 19.07 -5.93 -6.43
C VAL A 338 18.25 -7.22 -6.28
N GLY A 339 17.32 -7.27 -5.33
CA GLY A 339 16.46 -8.42 -5.12
C GLY A 339 15.17 -8.08 -4.41
N ALA A 340 14.29 -9.06 -4.31
CA ALA A 340 13.05 -9.01 -3.55
C ALA A 340 13.10 -9.97 -2.38
N LEU A 341 12.58 -9.54 -1.23
CA LEU A 341 12.24 -10.35 -0.07
C LEU A 341 10.73 -10.25 0.13
N HIS A 342 10.10 -11.16 0.86
CA HIS A 342 8.66 -11.26 1.05
C HIS A 342 7.91 -11.61 -0.24
N CYS A 343 8.02 -12.89 -0.60
CA CYS A 343 7.31 -13.46 -1.75
C CYS A 343 6.80 -14.86 -1.38
N HIS A 344 5.59 -15.16 -1.80
CA HIS A 344 4.89 -16.42 -1.53
C HIS A 344 4.86 -17.33 -2.75
N SER A 345 4.73 -18.61 -2.52
CA SER A 345 4.67 -19.64 -3.56
C SER A 345 3.47 -20.57 -3.33
N GLN A 346 3.29 -21.53 -4.22
CA GLN A 346 2.25 -22.58 -4.08
C GLN A 346 2.42 -23.47 -2.83
N TYR A 347 3.51 -23.29 -2.09
CA TYR A 347 3.70 -23.98 -0.81
C TYR A 347 2.78 -23.44 0.28
N SER A 348 2.46 -22.14 0.25
CA SER A 348 1.42 -21.53 1.10
C SER A 348 0.23 -21.04 0.24
N ASP A 349 0.02 -19.77 0.15
CA ASP A 349 -1.12 -19.11 -0.53
C ASP A 349 -0.74 -18.41 -1.84
N GLY A 350 0.51 -18.50 -2.27
CA GLY A 350 0.93 -17.99 -3.57
C GLY A 350 0.36 -18.80 -4.74
N GLY A 351 0.04 -18.12 -5.84
CA GLY A 351 -0.56 -18.72 -7.04
C GLY A 351 0.43 -19.35 -8.03
N ALA A 352 1.75 -19.28 -7.77
CA ALA A 352 2.79 -19.69 -8.72
C ALA A 352 3.87 -20.57 -8.08
N THR A 353 4.57 -21.35 -8.90
CA THR A 353 5.72 -22.13 -8.42
C THR A 353 6.89 -21.23 -8.07
N ILE A 354 7.83 -21.71 -7.24
CA ILE A 354 9.09 -21.00 -6.94
C ILE A 354 9.85 -20.70 -8.23
N ALA A 355 9.83 -21.60 -9.20
CA ALA A 355 10.49 -21.43 -10.48
C ALA A 355 9.88 -20.26 -11.31
N ASP A 356 8.53 -20.18 -11.36
CA ASP A 356 7.84 -19.10 -12.08
C ASP A 356 8.11 -17.74 -11.42
N MET A 357 8.08 -17.69 -10.09
CA MET A 357 8.42 -16.47 -9.33
C MET A 357 9.87 -16.04 -9.57
N ALA A 358 10.80 -16.99 -9.59
CA ALA A 358 12.22 -16.73 -9.85
C ALA A 358 12.46 -16.25 -11.29
N GLU A 359 11.76 -16.81 -12.29
CA GLU A 359 11.84 -16.35 -13.68
C GLU A 359 11.31 -14.92 -13.83
N ALA A 360 10.18 -14.62 -13.20
CA ALA A 360 9.62 -13.27 -13.21
C ALA A 360 10.53 -12.24 -12.52
N ALA A 361 11.21 -12.62 -11.44
CA ALA A 361 12.20 -11.78 -10.77
C ALA A 361 13.41 -11.51 -11.68
N GLN A 362 13.92 -12.53 -12.37
CA GLN A 362 15.01 -12.37 -13.34
C GLN A 362 14.62 -11.49 -14.52
N ALA A 363 13.40 -11.64 -15.05
CA ALA A 363 12.89 -10.80 -16.14
C ALA A 363 12.83 -9.31 -15.76
N ARG A 364 12.72 -8.99 -14.46
CA ARG A 364 12.79 -7.62 -13.91
C ARG A 364 14.21 -7.15 -13.59
N GLY A 365 15.23 -7.96 -13.89
CA GLY A 365 16.63 -7.63 -13.65
C GLY A 365 17.09 -7.82 -12.20
N LEU A 366 16.26 -8.45 -11.33
CA LEU A 366 16.65 -8.81 -9.98
C LEU A 366 17.68 -9.96 -10.03
N ARG A 367 18.52 -10.03 -9.01
CA ARG A 367 19.59 -11.04 -8.88
C ARG A 367 19.32 -12.07 -7.77
N TYR A 368 18.31 -11.83 -6.96
CA TYR A 368 17.82 -12.82 -6.00
C TYR A 368 16.34 -12.63 -5.71
N LEU A 369 15.71 -13.73 -5.30
CA LEU A 369 14.35 -13.79 -4.80
C LEU A 369 14.39 -14.48 -3.43
N GLY A 370 13.84 -13.85 -2.41
CA GLY A 370 13.59 -14.47 -1.11
C GLY A 370 12.17 -15.03 -1.07
N VAL A 371 12.05 -16.35 -1.05
CA VAL A 371 10.78 -17.04 -0.81
C VAL A 371 10.52 -17.05 0.69
N SER A 372 9.34 -16.61 1.13
CA SER A 372 8.98 -16.44 2.53
C SER A 372 7.54 -16.89 2.80
N ASP A 373 7.20 -18.10 2.37
CA ASP A 373 5.90 -18.70 2.63
C ASP A 373 5.55 -18.69 4.13
N HIS A 374 4.27 -18.72 4.46
CA HIS A 374 3.78 -18.61 5.83
C HIS A 374 4.19 -19.76 6.74
N SER A 375 4.44 -19.44 8.03
CA SER A 375 4.76 -20.44 9.06
C SER A 375 3.53 -21.22 9.54
N GLN A 376 3.77 -22.34 10.22
CA GLN A 376 2.75 -23.32 10.59
C GLN A 376 1.58 -22.76 11.41
N SER A 377 1.77 -21.69 12.17
CA SER A 377 0.70 -21.09 12.96
C SER A 377 -0.30 -20.31 12.10
N ASN A 378 0.10 -19.88 10.91
CA ASN A 378 -0.81 -19.30 9.92
C ASN A 378 -1.48 -20.41 9.09
N THR A 379 -2.33 -21.20 9.73
CA THR A 379 -2.98 -22.37 9.10
C THR A 379 -3.89 -21.99 7.93
N TYR A 380 -4.28 -20.76 7.82
CA TYR A 380 -5.27 -20.24 6.87
C TYR A 380 -4.64 -19.89 5.54
N ALA A 381 -3.46 -19.30 5.57
CA ALA A 381 -2.64 -19.06 4.40
C ALA A 381 -1.84 -20.31 3.99
N GLY A 382 -2.27 -21.49 4.43
CA GLY A 382 -1.57 -22.74 4.11
C GLY A 382 -0.21 -22.89 4.80
N GLY A 383 -0.04 -22.30 5.99
CA GLY A 383 1.23 -22.25 6.72
C GLY A 383 1.97 -23.60 6.78
N LEU A 384 3.27 -23.58 6.51
CA LEU A 384 4.07 -24.74 6.21
C LEU A 384 4.37 -25.60 7.43
N SER A 385 4.10 -26.89 7.33
CA SER A 385 4.67 -27.87 8.26
C SER A 385 6.20 -27.98 8.09
N ARG A 386 6.87 -28.51 9.10
CA ARG A 386 8.33 -28.75 9.03
C ARG A 386 8.74 -29.62 7.85
N ASP A 387 7.94 -30.63 7.51
CA ASP A 387 8.20 -31.51 6.38
C ASP A 387 8.02 -30.79 5.03
N ALA A 388 7.01 -29.94 4.90
CA ALA A 388 6.81 -29.10 3.72
C ALA A 388 7.97 -28.14 3.49
N ILE A 389 8.51 -27.53 4.55
CA ILE A 389 9.72 -26.67 4.50
C ILE A 389 10.93 -27.46 3.99
N VAL A 390 11.13 -28.69 4.46
CA VAL A 390 12.25 -29.53 3.98
C VAL A 390 12.12 -29.82 2.49
N GLN A 391 10.90 -30.07 1.99
CA GLN A 391 10.63 -30.27 0.56
C GLN A 391 10.92 -28.97 -0.23
N GLN A 392 10.39 -27.84 0.23
CA GLN A 392 10.62 -26.53 -0.38
C GLN A 392 12.12 -26.20 -0.45
N HIS A 393 12.86 -26.39 0.64
CA HIS A 393 14.30 -26.14 0.66
C HIS A 393 15.07 -27.05 -0.32
N THR A 394 14.62 -28.29 -0.51
CA THR A 394 15.21 -29.22 -1.48
C THR A 394 14.98 -28.72 -2.93
N GLU A 395 13.79 -28.21 -3.23
CA GLU A 395 13.47 -27.59 -4.51
C GLU A 395 14.33 -26.33 -4.76
N ILE A 396 14.43 -25.44 -3.75
CA ILE A 396 15.27 -24.25 -3.83
C ILE A 396 16.73 -24.61 -4.09
N ASP A 397 17.26 -25.62 -3.41
CA ASP A 397 18.64 -26.09 -3.62
C ASP A 397 18.85 -26.61 -5.05
N ALA A 398 17.89 -27.34 -5.59
CA ALA A 398 17.92 -27.83 -6.96
C ALA A 398 17.88 -26.70 -7.99
N LEU A 399 17.02 -25.68 -7.79
CA LEU A 399 16.96 -24.49 -8.64
C LEU A 399 18.28 -23.72 -8.61
N ASN A 400 18.85 -23.48 -7.43
CA ASN A 400 20.11 -22.77 -7.27
C ASN A 400 21.27 -23.53 -7.91
N ALA A 401 21.35 -24.85 -7.77
CA ALA A 401 22.33 -25.69 -8.46
C ALA A 401 22.19 -25.58 -9.98
N GLY A 402 20.96 -25.52 -10.48
CA GLY A 402 20.66 -25.30 -11.89
C GLY A 402 21.14 -23.94 -12.41
N TYR A 403 20.99 -22.87 -11.64
CA TYR A 403 21.51 -21.53 -12.00
C TYR A 403 23.04 -21.54 -12.06
N VAL A 404 23.70 -22.09 -11.06
CA VAL A 404 25.16 -22.23 -11.03
C VAL A 404 25.67 -23.01 -12.26
N ALA A 405 25.04 -24.16 -12.58
CA ALA A 405 25.43 -25.00 -13.72
C ALA A 405 25.29 -24.28 -15.07
N ARG A 406 24.36 -23.35 -15.19
CA ARG A 406 24.13 -22.53 -16.39
C ARG A 406 24.91 -21.21 -16.38
N GLY A 407 25.66 -20.89 -15.33
CA GLY A 407 26.37 -19.61 -15.20
C GLY A 407 25.44 -18.40 -15.06
N VAL A 408 24.22 -18.61 -14.53
CA VAL A 408 23.23 -17.55 -14.28
C VAL A 408 23.51 -16.92 -12.91
N ASP A 409 23.73 -15.61 -12.87
CA ASP A 409 23.94 -14.85 -11.63
C ASP A 409 22.58 -14.53 -10.97
N PHE A 410 21.94 -15.56 -10.45
CA PHE A 410 20.67 -15.46 -9.72
C PHE A 410 20.62 -16.47 -8.60
N ARG A 411 19.93 -16.11 -7.52
CA ARG A 411 19.79 -16.98 -6.33
C ARG A 411 18.41 -16.88 -5.73
N VAL A 412 17.79 -18.01 -5.42
CA VAL A 412 16.62 -18.10 -4.54
C VAL A 412 17.11 -18.28 -3.09
N LEU A 413 16.65 -17.40 -2.19
CA LEU A 413 16.96 -17.45 -0.76
C LEU A 413 15.83 -18.18 -0.02
N LYS A 414 16.21 -18.99 0.96
CA LYS A 414 15.32 -19.75 1.84
C LYS A 414 14.84 -18.83 2.96
N GLY A 415 13.66 -18.27 2.84
CA GLY A 415 13.02 -17.46 3.87
C GLY A 415 11.81 -18.14 4.46
N ILE A 416 11.24 -17.48 5.44
CA ILE A 416 9.94 -17.80 6.05
C ILE A 416 9.32 -16.49 6.54
N GLU A 417 8.02 -16.32 6.33
CA GLU A 417 7.23 -15.37 7.07
C GLU A 417 6.66 -16.07 8.30
N ALA A 418 7.32 -15.83 9.42
CA ALA A 418 7.01 -16.46 10.69
C ALA A 418 6.10 -15.57 11.54
N ASP A 419 5.00 -16.13 12.04
CA ASP A 419 4.13 -15.43 12.96
C ASP A 419 4.84 -14.96 14.21
N ILE A 420 4.63 -13.71 14.59
CA ILE A 420 4.91 -13.23 15.93
C ILE A 420 3.72 -13.62 16.81
N LEU A 421 3.87 -14.67 17.58
CA LEU A 421 2.84 -15.22 18.44
C LEU A 421 2.37 -14.20 19.51
N PRO A 422 1.15 -14.32 20.09
CA PRO A 422 0.66 -13.37 21.10
C PRO A 422 1.59 -13.18 22.29
N CYS A 423 2.42 -14.16 22.61
CA CYS A 423 3.44 -14.07 23.68
C CYS A 423 4.73 -13.37 23.24
N GLY A 424 4.84 -12.90 21.98
CA GLY A 424 6.02 -12.24 21.42
C GLY A 424 7.15 -13.19 20.99
N ARG A 425 6.94 -14.51 20.96
CA ARG A 425 7.88 -15.45 20.33
C ARG A 425 7.63 -15.49 18.83
N VAL A 426 8.69 -15.67 18.06
CA VAL A 426 8.59 -16.04 16.65
C VAL A 426 8.18 -17.52 16.56
N ASP A 427 7.38 -17.88 15.57
CA ASP A 427 6.97 -19.27 15.34
C ASP A 427 8.17 -20.15 15.01
N TYR A 428 8.05 -21.46 15.26
CA TYR A 428 9.11 -22.45 15.31
C TYR A 428 10.11 -22.26 16.47
N ASP A 429 10.95 -23.26 16.70
CA ASP A 429 12.06 -23.18 17.64
C ASP A 429 13.36 -22.74 16.94
N ALA A 430 14.32 -22.25 17.72
CA ALA A 430 15.58 -21.70 17.23
C ALA A 430 16.35 -22.70 16.34
N ALA A 431 16.41 -23.98 16.71
CA ALA A 431 17.13 -24.99 15.95
C ALA A 431 16.49 -25.23 14.56
N PHE A 432 15.18 -24.99 14.44
CA PHE A 432 14.51 -25.08 13.16
C PHE A 432 14.70 -23.80 12.34
N LEU A 433 14.65 -22.62 12.98
CA LEU A 433 14.90 -21.32 12.34
C LEU A 433 16.32 -21.19 11.79
N ASP A 434 17.31 -21.92 12.31
CA ASP A 434 18.68 -21.98 11.76
C ASP A 434 18.74 -22.48 10.31
N ARG A 435 17.69 -23.14 9.81
CA ARG A 435 17.63 -23.67 8.45
C ARG A 435 17.37 -22.60 7.39
N PHE A 436 16.87 -21.44 7.80
CA PHE A 436 16.51 -20.35 6.91
C PHE A 436 17.67 -19.38 6.68
N ASP A 437 17.75 -18.84 5.48
CA ASP A 437 18.67 -17.77 5.13
C ASP A 437 18.27 -16.45 5.82
N PHE A 438 16.95 -16.18 5.90
CA PHE A 438 16.38 -15.01 6.57
C PHE A 438 14.98 -15.34 7.13
N VAL A 439 14.50 -14.53 8.07
CA VAL A 439 13.18 -14.66 8.70
C VAL A 439 12.50 -13.30 8.69
N ILE A 440 11.29 -13.23 8.14
CA ILE A 440 10.37 -12.13 8.31
C ILE A 440 9.46 -12.49 9.47
N GLY A 441 9.28 -11.59 10.42
CA GLY A 441 8.34 -11.80 11.52
C GLY A 441 7.15 -10.89 11.39
N SER A 442 5.95 -11.44 11.34
CA SER A 442 4.71 -10.70 11.08
C SER A 442 3.64 -10.96 12.14
N VAL A 443 2.76 -9.98 12.32
CA VAL A 443 1.62 -10.09 13.22
C VAL A 443 0.37 -10.35 12.39
N HIS A 444 -0.22 -11.56 12.50
CA HIS A 444 -1.43 -11.96 11.78
C HIS A 444 -2.64 -12.18 12.70
N THR A 445 -2.49 -12.03 14.01
CA THR A 445 -3.58 -12.27 14.96
C THR A 445 -3.55 -11.29 16.12
N ARG A 446 -4.71 -11.15 16.80
CA ARG A 446 -4.84 -10.34 18.02
C ARG A 446 -4.61 -8.84 17.79
N TYR A 447 -5.12 -8.31 16.69
CA TYR A 447 -5.03 -6.89 16.34
C TYR A 447 -5.69 -5.96 17.38
N GLY A 448 -6.64 -6.45 18.16
CA GLY A 448 -7.30 -5.71 19.25
C GLY A 448 -6.46 -5.48 20.52
N MET A 449 -5.19 -5.90 20.56
CA MET A 449 -4.29 -5.56 21.66
C MET A 449 -4.16 -4.04 21.78
N ASN A 450 -4.07 -3.52 23.03
CA ASN A 450 -3.77 -2.11 23.21
C ASN A 450 -2.32 -1.80 22.82
N GLU A 451 -1.99 -0.51 22.62
CA GLU A 451 -0.68 -0.04 22.16
C GLU A 451 0.48 -0.66 22.96
N ARG A 452 0.39 -0.65 24.30
CA ARG A 452 1.42 -1.22 25.15
C ARG A 452 1.61 -2.73 24.91
N GLN A 453 0.50 -3.48 24.88
CA GLN A 453 0.55 -4.94 24.69
C GLN A 453 1.14 -5.31 23.33
N MET A 454 0.72 -4.61 22.26
CA MET A 454 1.23 -4.84 20.92
C MET A 454 2.70 -4.44 20.82
N THR A 455 3.06 -3.30 21.37
CA THR A 455 4.46 -2.85 21.40
C THR A 455 5.36 -3.83 22.16
N ASP A 456 4.95 -4.26 23.36
CA ASP A 456 5.69 -5.25 24.15
C ASP A 456 5.85 -6.59 23.40
N ARG A 457 4.80 -7.04 22.69
CA ARG A 457 4.81 -8.25 21.86
C ARG A 457 5.88 -8.16 20.76
N VAL A 458 5.88 -7.08 19.99
CA VAL A 458 6.83 -6.89 18.88
C VAL A 458 8.24 -6.60 19.39
N LEU A 459 8.39 -5.79 20.44
CA LEU A 459 9.69 -5.57 21.07
C LEU A 459 10.34 -6.89 21.51
N LYS A 460 9.54 -7.81 22.04
CA LYS A 460 10.05 -9.13 22.44
C LYS A 460 10.46 -9.97 21.24
N ALA A 461 9.71 -9.93 20.13
CA ALA A 461 10.09 -10.63 18.90
C ALA A 461 11.40 -10.09 18.32
N LEU A 462 11.67 -8.80 18.44
CA LEU A 462 12.94 -8.19 18.01
C LEU A 462 14.16 -8.72 18.78
N ASP A 463 13.99 -9.38 19.94
CA ASP A 463 15.08 -10.05 20.67
C ASP A 463 15.48 -11.38 20.04
N ASP A 464 14.62 -11.98 19.19
CA ASP A 464 14.96 -13.23 18.52
C ASP A 464 16.10 -13.01 17.51
N PRO A 465 17.22 -13.73 17.62
CA PRO A 465 18.38 -13.53 16.76
C PRO A 465 18.16 -13.97 15.31
N HIS A 466 17.11 -14.73 15.02
CA HIS A 466 16.78 -15.18 13.66
C HIS A 466 15.97 -14.15 12.89
N LEU A 467 15.24 -13.26 13.60
CA LEU A 467 14.42 -12.25 12.97
C LEU A 467 15.26 -11.26 12.15
N THR A 468 15.07 -11.23 10.85
CA THR A 468 15.83 -10.39 9.91
C THR A 468 15.05 -9.13 9.54
N VAL A 469 13.74 -9.28 9.30
CA VAL A 469 12.83 -8.20 8.88
C VAL A 469 11.56 -8.28 9.73
N LEU A 470 11.05 -7.14 10.17
CA LEU A 470 9.70 -7.03 10.74
C LEU A 470 8.73 -6.72 9.60
N GLY A 471 7.86 -7.67 9.26
CA GLY A 471 6.90 -7.60 8.15
C GLY A 471 5.70 -6.72 8.47
N HIS A 472 5.17 -5.98 7.47
CA HIS A 472 4.00 -5.08 7.53
C HIS A 472 3.60 -4.63 8.96
N PRO A 473 4.45 -3.79 9.59
CA PRO A 473 4.51 -3.61 11.05
C PRO A 473 3.29 -2.99 11.70
N THR A 474 2.37 -2.40 10.94
CA THR A 474 1.15 -1.81 11.49
C THR A 474 -0.09 -2.65 11.18
N GLY A 475 0.03 -3.64 10.32
CA GLY A 475 -1.06 -4.51 9.90
C GLY A 475 -2.21 -3.78 9.19
N ARG A 476 -2.00 -2.56 8.71
CA ARG A 476 -3.03 -1.78 8.02
C ARG A 476 -3.40 -2.39 6.68
N LEU A 477 -4.67 -2.24 6.30
CA LEU A 477 -5.14 -2.43 4.93
C LEU A 477 -5.86 -1.15 4.49
N LEU A 478 -5.30 -0.48 3.50
CA LEU A 478 -5.83 0.79 3.02
C LEU A 478 -7.29 0.65 2.60
N LEU A 479 -8.14 1.56 3.06
CA LEU A 479 -9.58 1.60 2.81
C LEU A 479 -10.40 0.49 3.48
N THR A 480 -9.78 -0.50 4.15
CA THR A 480 -10.48 -1.66 4.71
C THR A 480 -10.18 -1.92 6.18
N ARG A 481 -8.93 -1.74 6.64
CA ARG A 481 -8.53 -1.96 8.03
C ARG A 481 -7.55 -0.90 8.51
N GLU A 482 -7.88 -0.25 9.61
CA GLU A 482 -6.98 0.69 10.27
C GLU A 482 -5.76 -0.03 10.88
N PRO A 483 -4.62 0.65 11.00
CA PRO A 483 -3.46 0.09 11.70
C PRO A 483 -3.82 -0.25 13.15
N TYR A 484 -3.29 -1.33 13.68
CA TYR A 484 -3.39 -1.59 15.10
C TYR A 484 -2.53 -0.62 15.92
N ALA A 485 -2.91 -0.40 17.18
CA ALA A 485 -2.20 0.52 18.06
C ALA A 485 -0.82 -0.05 18.42
N ILE A 486 0.27 0.68 18.05
CA ILE A 486 1.66 0.29 18.30
C ILE A 486 2.56 1.52 18.34
N ASP A 487 3.54 1.55 19.26
CA ASP A 487 4.59 2.58 19.27
C ASP A 487 5.68 2.24 18.24
N MET A 488 5.46 2.65 17.00
CA MET A 488 6.40 2.42 15.90
C MET A 488 7.77 3.06 16.13
N ARG A 489 7.85 4.18 16.87
CA ARG A 489 9.14 4.80 17.14
C ARG A 489 9.99 3.92 18.06
N ALA A 490 9.41 3.42 19.16
CA ALA A 490 10.10 2.48 20.06
C ALA A 490 10.54 1.20 19.34
N ILE A 491 9.70 0.68 18.43
CA ILE A 491 10.04 -0.48 17.60
C ILE A 491 11.25 -0.19 16.70
N MET A 492 11.23 0.94 15.97
CA MET A 492 12.32 1.32 15.06
C MET A 492 13.62 1.60 15.81
N GLU A 493 13.58 2.27 16.96
CA GLU A 493 14.74 2.50 17.82
C GLU A 493 15.38 1.19 18.28
N LYS A 494 14.55 0.20 18.65
CA LYS A 494 15.06 -1.14 19.01
C LYS A 494 15.60 -1.87 17.77
N ALA A 495 14.86 -1.85 16.66
CA ALA A 495 15.26 -2.52 15.42
C ALA A 495 16.62 -2.02 14.92
N ALA A 496 16.87 -0.70 14.93
CA ALA A 496 18.17 -0.11 14.60
C ALA A 496 19.28 -0.64 15.50
N ARG A 497 19.02 -0.70 16.83
CA ARG A 497 20.01 -1.14 17.82
C ARG A 497 20.35 -2.63 17.71
N VAL A 498 19.37 -3.48 17.38
CA VAL A 498 19.58 -4.93 17.30
C VAL A 498 19.85 -5.43 15.87
N GLY A 499 19.79 -4.56 14.86
CA GLY A 499 20.05 -4.92 13.47
C GLY A 499 18.91 -5.70 12.80
N VAL A 500 17.64 -5.31 13.03
CA VAL A 500 16.47 -5.79 12.29
C VAL A 500 16.06 -4.72 11.30
N ALA A 501 15.75 -5.12 10.07
CA ALA A 501 15.14 -4.21 9.11
C ALA A 501 13.62 -4.12 9.35
N ILE A 502 13.05 -2.95 9.05
CA ILE A 502 11.59 -2.75 9.06
C ILE A 502 11.09 -2.85 7.63
N GLU A 503 10.02 -3.58 7.41
CA GLU A 503 9.44 -3.66 6.09
C GLU A 503 8.72 -2.36 5.71
N LEU A 504 8.93 -1.94 4.48
CA LEU A 504 7.98 -1.18 3.69
C LEU A 504 7.30 -2.18 2.75
N ASN A 505 6.20 -2.76 3.19
CA ASN A 505 5.38 -3.65 2.38
C ASN A 505 4.78 -2.84 1.23
N ALA A 506 5.06 -3.27 0.02
CA ALA A 506 4.74 -2.54 -1.19
C ALA A 506 3.41 -2.95 -1.83
N ASP A 507 2.70 -3.93 -1.24
CA ASP A 507 1.36 -4.26 -1.70
C ASP A 507 0.49 -2.99 -1.69
N PRO A 508 -0.20 -2.68 -2.80
CA PRO A 508 -1.00 -1.46 -2.94
C PRO A 508 -2.11 -1.31 -1.90
N HIS A 509 -2.59 -2.40 -1.33
CA HIS A 509 -3.59 -2.38 -0.26
C HIS A 509 -2.97 -2.12 1.11
N ARG A 510 -1.64 -2.30 1.27
CA ARG A 510 -0.92 -2.09 2.53
C ARG A 510 -0.11 -0.79 2.52
N LEU A 511 0.91 -0.69 1.68
CA LEU A 511 1.97 0.35 1.68
C LEU A 511 2.45 0.63 3.11
N ASP A 512 2.78 -0.43 3.85
CA ASP A 512 3.07 -0.46 5.29
C ASP A 512 4.57 -0.78 5.53
N ILE A 513 5.28 0.15 6.02
CA ILE A 513 5.08 1.44 6.69
C ILE A 513 4.79 2.60 5.72
N ASP A 514 4.12 3.66 6.20
CA ASP A 514 3.90 4.86 5.42
C ASP A 514 5.18 5.72 5.24
N TRP A 515 5.12 6.72 4.37
CA TRP A 515 6.27 7.58 4.09
C TRP A 515 6.76 8.38 5.32
N ARG A 516 5.88 8.69 6.29
CA ARG A 516 6.26 9.40 7.53
C ARG A 516 7.09 8.50 8.43
N ALA A 517 6.68 7.25 8.52
CA ALA A 517 7.44 6.23 9.24
C ALA A 517 8.78 5.91 8.55
N CYS A 518 8.85 5.94 7.20
CA CYS A 518 10.12 5.87 6.47
C CYS A 518 11.07 7.01 6.86
N ARG A 519 10.55 8.23 7.07
CA ARG A 519 11.36 9.37 7.57
C ARG A 519 11.92 9.08 8.97
N VAL A 520 11.09 8.56 9.87
CA VAL A 520 11.55 8.18 11.22
C VAL A 520 12.60 7.09 11.15
N ALA A 521 12.42 6.08 10.30
CA ALA A 521 13.43 5.03 10.09
C ALA A 521 14.77 5.60 9.62
N GLN A 522 14.75 6.54 8.67
CA GLN A 522 15.95 7.24 8.20
C GLN A 522 16.64 8.02 9.33
N GLU A 523 15.89 8.78 10.13
CA GLU A 523 16.42 9.55 11.26
C GLU A 523 17.09 8.67 12.32
N LEU A 524 16.52 7.49 12.55
CA LEU A 524 17.02 6.52 13.54
C LEU A 524 18.12 5.60 13.01
N GLY A 525 18.39 5.63 11.70
CA GLY A 525 19.34 4.72 11.06
C GLY A 525 18.81 3.28 10.94
N THR A 526 17.50 3.08 11.05
CA THR A 526 16.85 1.77 10.86
C THR A 526 16.83 1.44 9.37
N LEU A 527 17.31 0.25 9.00
CA LEU A 527 17.20 -0.20 7.61
C LEU A 527 15.74 -0.53 7.26
N VAL A 528 15.37 -0.24 6.03
CA VAL A 528 14.06 -0.56 5.46
C VAL A 528 14.22 -1.69 4.43
N SER A 529 13.36 -2.68 4.44
CA SER A 529 13.23 -3.70 3.38
C SER A 529 11.98 -3.40 2.56
N ILE A 530 12.12 -3.18 1.26
CA ILE A 530 10.95 -3.01 0.38
C ILE A 530 10.48 -4.40 -0.05
N GLY A 531 9.42 -4.91 0.60
CA GLY A 531 8.82 -6.22 0.35
C GLY A 531 7.62 -6.09 -0.60
N PRO A 532 7.57 -6.80 -1.73
CA PRO A 532 6.42 -6.74 -2.64
C PRO A 532 5.18 -7.48 -2.11
N ASP A 533 5.36 -8.38 -1.14
CA ASP A 533 4.33 -9.30 -0.63
C ASP A 533 3.63 -10.04 -1.79
N ALA A 534 4.48 -10.54 -2.69
CA ALA A 534 4.04 -11.02 -3.99
C ALA A 534 3.52 -12.46 -3.91
N HIS A 535 2.24 -12.65 -4.18
CA HIS A 535 1.57 -13.94 -4.26
C HIS A 535 1.46 -14.48 -5.71
N SER A 536 1.97 -13.71 -6.66
CA SER A 536 2.04 -14.05 -8.09
C SER A 536 3.24 -13.38 -8.76
N PRO A 537 3.65 -13.82 -9.96
CA PRO A 537 4.67 -13.15 -10.75
C PRO A 537 4.40 -11.67 -11.01
N GLN A 538 3.13 -11.28 -11.15
CA GLN A 538 2.68 -9.90 -11.34
C GLN A 538 2.86 -9.07 -10.06
N GLY A 539 2.67 -9.66 -8.88
CA GLY A 539 2.84 -8.99 -7.60
C GLY A 539 4.24 -8.39 -7.39
N LEU A 540 5.26 -8.87 -8.11
CA LEU A 540 6.59 -8.25 -8.10
C LEU A 540 6.58 -6.80 -8.64
N GLU A 541 5.55 -6.37 -9.36
CA GLU A 541 5.37 -4.98 -9.82
C GLU A 541 5.12 -4.01 -8.66
N HIS A 542 4.65 -4.50 -7.53
CA HIS A 542 4.43 -3.72 -6.33
C HIS A 542 5.71 -3.01 -5.86
N LEU A 543 6.91 -3.57 -6.13
CA LEU A 543 8.19 -2.93 -5.80
C LEU A 543 8.28 -1.47 -6.28
N ALA A 544 7.72 -1.16 -7.45
CA ALA A 544 7.69 0.21 -7.97
C ALA A 544 6.91 1.18 -7.06
N GLN A 545 5.82 0.72 -6.44
CA GLN A 545 5.04 1.51 -5.48
C GLN A 545 5.78 1.66 -4.16
N GLY A 546 6.40 0.58 -3.65
CA GLY A 546 7.25 0.64 -2.47
C GLY A 546 8.38 1.65 -2.64
N VAL A 547 9.06 1.65 -3.79
CA VAL A 547 10.08 2.66 -4.12
C VAL A 547 9.49 4.07 -4.12
N ALA A 548 8.28 4.27 -4.64
CA ALA A 548 7.65 5.59 -4.66
C ALA A 548 7.38 6.12 -3.23
N ILE A 549 6.90 5.27 -2.31
CA ILE A 549 6.71 5.61 -0.89
C ILE A 549 8.06 5.84 -0.19
N ALA A 550 9.07 5.00 -0.47
CA ALA A 550 10.42 5.18 0.05
C ALA A 550 11.03 6.53 -0.36
N ARG A 551 10.87 6.94 -1.64
CA ARG A 551 11.28 8.26 -2.15
C ARG A 551 10.54 9.39 -1.45
N LYS A 552 9.21 9.25 -1.26
CA LYS A 552 8.39 10.19 -0.51
C LYS A 552 8.87 10.31 0.94
N GLY A 553 9.34 9.23 1.52
CA GLY A 553 10.01 9.15 2.84
C GLY A 553 11.49 9.56 2.83
N TRP A 554 12.03 10.06 1.71
CA TRP A 554 13.41 10.52 1.52
C TRP A 554 14.48 9.43 1.63
N LEU A 555 14.12 8.16 1.48
CA LEU A 555 15.08 7.08 1.55
C LEU A 555 16.04 7.10 0.34
N THR A 556 17.28 6.78 0.63
CA THR A 556 18.35 6.54 -0.36
C THR A 556 18.62 5.04 -0.46
N ALA A 557 19.42 4.62 -1.44
CA ALA A 557 19.84 3.22 -1.56
C ALA A 557 20.52 2.71 -0.28
N ALA A 558 21.26 3.56 0.44
CA ALA A 558 21.93 3.17 1.69
C ALA A 558 20.97 2.81 2.83
N ASN A 559 19.73 3.31 2.79
CA ASN A 559 18.71 3.04 3.79
C ASN A 559 17.93 1.74 3.53
N VAL A 560 18.13 1.11 2.36
CA VAL A 560 17.29 -0.02 1.92
C VAL A 560 18.09 -1.31 1.84
N LEU A 561 17.59 -2.35 2.52
CA LEU A 561 18.27 -3.65 2.65
C LEU A 561 18.40 -4.34 1.29
N ASN A 562 17.37 -4.36 0.48
CA ASN A 562 17.36 -5.10 -0.78
C ASN A 562 17.93 -4.33 -2.00
N THR A 563 18.65 -3.24 -1.74
CA THR A 563 19.66 -2.71 -2.67
C THR A 563 21.01 -3.42 -2.56
N ARG A 564 21.18 -4.28 -1.55
CA ARG A 564 22.38 -5.06 -1.29
C ARG A 564 22.36 -6.36 -2.10
N SER A 565 23.52 -6.92 -2.37
CA SER A 565 23.65 -8.25 -2.96
C SER A 565 23.08 -9.34 -2.04
N ALA A 566 22.77 -10.51 -2.61
CA ALA A 566 22.32 -11.68 -1.83
C ALA A 566 23.31 -12.03 -0.71
N SER A 567 24.62 -11.97 -0.98
CA SER A 567 25.66 -12.25 0.03
C SER A 567 25.66 -11.26 1.18
N GLU A 568 25.42 -9.97 0.91
CA GLU A 568 25.34 -8.94 1.95
C GLU A 568 24.06 -9.06 2.79
N VAL A 569 22.92 -9.43 2.17
CA VAL A 569 21.67 -9.72 2.89
C VAL A 569 21.85 -10.93 3.82
N LEU A 570 22.49 -12.00 3.32
CA LEU A 570 22.81 -13.16 4.14
C LEU A 570 23.80 -12.84 5.28
N ALA A 571 24.78 -11.97 5.03
CA ALA A 571 25.69 -11.50 6.07
C ALA A 571 24.95 -10.69 7.13
N PHE A 572 24.03 -9.81 6.72
CA PHE A 572 23.16 -9.04 7.63
C PHE A 572 22.33 -9.96 8.54
N ALA A 573 21.64 -10.96 7.97
CA ALA A 573 20.86 -11.92 8.74
C ALA A 573 21.72 -12.74 9.72
N ARG A 574 22.94 -13.17 9.31
CA ARG A 574 23.85 -13.97 10.13
C ARG A 574 24.49 -13.17 11.26
N ALA A 575 24.78 -11.89 11.04
CA ALA A 575 25.43 -11.04 12.05
C ALA A 575 24.68 -11.04 13.38
N ARG A 576 23.35 -11.09 13.35
CA ARG A 576 22.52 -11.19 14.55
C ARG A 576 22.67 -12.52 15.28
N ARG A 577 22.67 -13.64 14.53
CA ARG A 577 22.78 -15.00 15.09
C ARG A 577 24.12 -15.23 15.77
N THR A 578 25.17 -14.55 15.31
CA THR A 578 26.54 -14.67 15.86
C THR A 578 26.86 -13.65 16.94
N GLY A 579 25.94 -12.75 17.28
CA GLY A 579 26.16 -11.67 18.25
C GLY A 579 27.07 -10.55 17.73
N ALA A 580 27.42 -10.54 16.44
CA ALA A 580 28.29 -9.54 15.82
C ALA A 580 27.56 -8.23 15.48
N ALA A 581 26.24 -8.18 15.59
CA ALA A 581 25.39 -7.04 15.23
C ALA A 581 25.54 -5.80 16.13
N GLY A 582 26.42 -5.81 17.15
CA GLY A 582 26.69 -4.66 18.02
C GLY A 582 28.08 -4.04 17.86
N ALA A 583 28.90 -4.50 16.90
CA ALA A 583 30.33 -4.16 16.84
C ALA A 583 30.72 -3.15 15.72
N GLU A 584 29.87 -2.86 14.76
CA GLU A 584 30.13 -1.80 13.77
C GLU A 584 29.22 -0.60 14.04
N GLU A 585 29.80 0.46 14.62
CA GLU A 585 29.17 1.79 14.62
C GLU A 585 28.98 2.23 13.16
N THR A 586 27.76 2.13 12.65
CA THR A 586 27.37 2.81 11.42
C THR A 586 27.59 4.31 11.66
N PRO A 587 28.41 5.01 10.86
CA PRO A 587 28.61 6.43 11.07
C PRO A 587 27.23 7.13 11.03
N PRO A 588 26.91 7.97 12.02
CA PRO A 588 25.62 8.63 12.06
C PRO A 588 25.45 9.47 10.79
N ALA A 589 24.32 9.28 10.13
CA ALA A 589 23.89 10.15 9.05
C ALA A 589 23.94 11.61 9.57
N PRO A 590 24.28 12.60 8.74
CA PRO A 590 24.38 13.98 9.18
C PRO A 590 23.05 14.43 9.79
N ARG A 591 23.07 14.74 11.07
CA ARG A 591 21.89 15.15 11.85
C ARG A 591 21.38 16.48 11.32
N LEU A 592 20.28 16.46 10.59
CA LEU A 592 19.46 17.64 10.37
C LEU A 592 18.87 18.07 11.73
N ARG A 593 19.38 19.14 12.31
CA ARG A 593 18.77 19.74 13.51
C ARG A 593 17.44 20.37 13.11
N ILE A 594 16.34 19.72 13.46
CA ILE A 594 15.02 20.36 13.44
C ILE A 594 14.98 21.30 14.63
N VAL A 595 14.95 22.60 14.35
CA VAL A 595 14.64 23.64 15.37
C VAL A 595 13.13 23.54 15.61
N GLN A 596 12.74 23.07 16.79
CA GLN A 596 11.37 23.19 17.27
C GLN A 596 11.06 24.67 17.47
N GLY A 597 10.10 25.18 16.69
CA GLY A 597 9.47 26.49 16.83
C GLY A 597 7.98 26.38 16.74
#